data_80fe3826724ad3816d9ea6d297c9f75d
#
_entry.id   80fe3826724ad3816d9ea6d297c9f75d
#
_cell.length_a   1.000
_cell.length_b   1.000
_cell.length_c   1.000
_cell.angle_alpha   90.00
_cell.angle_beta   90.00
_cell.angle_gamma   90.00
#
_symmetry.space_group_name_H-M   'P 1'
#
loop_
_entity.id
_entity.type
_entity.pdbx_description
1 polymer ?
#
loop_
_entity_poly.entity_id
_entity_poly.type
_entity_poly.pdbx_seq_one_letter_code
_entity_poly.pdbx_strand_id
1 'polypeptide(L)'
;MTSQEGATTAGKRVLVVEDELMIRLLLQDMLADIGYTLAAEAGGVDEALALARQGDFDVAILDVNLNGKPISPVADILISRGVPFVFATGYGQRGVPERYRNSPTLQKPFQADALAQAIEAAAHTARN
;
A
#
# COMPACT_ATOMS: atom_id res chain seq x y z
N MET A 1 -5.80 -16.48 -24.92
CA MET A 1 -5.74 -15.81 -24.40
C MET A 1 -5.16 -15.66 -23.68
N THR A 2 -4.82 -15.97 -23.73
CA THR A 2 -4.66 -15.68 -22.99
C THR A 2 -4.23 -14.60 -22.43
N SER A 3 -4.50 -13.98 -22.45
CA SER A 3 -4.43 -12.70 -21.86
C SER A 3 -4.37 -12.69 -20.39
N GLN A 4 -4.70 -13.75 -19.78
CA GLN A 4 -4.64 -13.83 -18.35
C GLN A 4 -3.24 -13.73 -17.83
N GLU A 5 -2.29 -14.22 -18.57
CA GLU A 5 -0.92 -14.14 -18.10
C GLU A 5 -0.48 -12.71 -17.93
N GLY A 6 -0.83 -11.87 -18.89
CA GLY A 6 -0.48 -10.49 -18.80
C GLY A 6 -1.17 -9.78 -17.66
N ALA A 7 -2.26 -10.35 -17.18
CA ALA A 7 -3.05 -9.73 -16.14
C ALA A 7 -2.58 -10.05 -14.73
N THR A 8 -1.54 -10.87 -14.55
CA THR A 8 -1.15 -11.25 -13.19
C THR A 8 -0.82 -10.03 -12.32
N THR A 9 -0.04 -9.09 -12.85
CA THR A 9 0.23 -7.83 -12.15
C THR A 9 -0.34 -6.65 -12.90
N ALA A 10 -0.39 -6.73 -14.23
CA ALA A 10 -0.89 -5.63 -15.04
C ALA A 10 -2.34 -5.33 -14.67
N GLY A 11 -2.63 -4.09 -14.44
CA GLY A 11 -3.97 -3.65 -14.12
C GLY A 11 -4.35 -3.77 -12.66
N LYS A 12 -3.50 -4.30 -11.82
CA LYS A 12 -3.78 -4.33 -10.39
C LYS A 12 -3.83 -2.91 -9.85
N ARG A 13 -4.81 -2.66 -9.03
CA ARG A 13 -5.15 -1.32 -8.59
C ARG A 13 -4.63 -1.07 -7.19
N VAL A 14 -3.92 0.04 -7.01
CA VAL A 14 -3.23 0.35 -5.76
C VAL A 14 -3.78 1.63 -5.17
N LEU A 15 -4.05 1.60 -3.86
CA LEU A 15 -4.32 2.79 -3.08
C LEU A 15 -3.03 3.23 -2.41
N VAL A 16 -2.66 4.49 -2.56
CA VAL A 16 -1.48 5.05 -1.89
C VAL A 16 -1.93 6.07 -0.86
N VAL A 17 -1.52 5.88 0.38
CA VAL A 17 -1.80 6.80 1.48
C VAL A 17 -0.49 7.38 1.95
N GLU A 18 -0.24 8.64 1.61
CA GLU A 18 1.04 9.30 1.84
C GLU A 18 0.81 10.80 1.81
N ASP A 19 1.25 11.53 2.85
CA ASP A 19 1.00 12.96 2.90
C ASP A 19 2.00 13.78 2.09
N GLU A 20 3.16 13.24 1.73
CA GLU A 20 4.16 13.98 0.96
C GLU A 20 3.95 13.78 -0.53
N LEU A 21 3.69 14.89 -1.23
CA LEU A 21 3.44 14.82 -2.66
C LEU A 21 4.59 14.19 -3.43
N MET A 22 5.83 14.53 -3.08
CA MET A 22 6.99 13.99 -3.80
C MET A 22 7.07 12.48 -3.68
N ILE A 23 6.74 11.95 -2.50
CA ILE A 23 6.75 10.49 -2.30
C ILE A 23 5.62 9.86 -3.12
N ARG A 24 4.45 10.49 -3.18
CA ARG A 24 3.35 9.96 -4.00
C ARG A 24 3.73 9.89 -5.47
N LEU A 25 4.41 10.93 -5.97
CA LEU A 25 4.84 10.93 -7.36
C LEU A 25 5.87 9.84 -7.62
N LEU A 26 6.79 9.65 -6.69
CA LEU A 26 7.78 8.57 -6.81
C LEU A 26 7.11 7.21 -6.83
N LEU A 27 6.15 6.99 -5.94
CA LEU A 27 5.41 5.73 -5.89
C LEU A 27 4.64 5.49 -7.18
N GLN A 28 4.03 6.55 -7.73
CA GLN A 28 3.31 6.42 -8.99
C GLN A 28 4.22 5.91 -10.09
N ASP A 29 5.41 6.48 -10.21
CA ASP A 29 6.37 6.05 -11.22
C ASP A 29 6.82 4.62 -10.99
N MET A 30 7.15 4.28 -9.75
CA MET A 30 7.60 2.92 -9.43
C MET A 30 6.52 1.88 -9.69
N LEU A 31 5.28 2.19 -9.32
CA LEU A 31 4.17 1.27 -9.53
C LEU A 31 3.96 1.00 -11.02
N ALA A 32 4.02 2.06 -11.82
CA ALA A 32 3.89 1.89 -13.27
C ALA A 32 4.98 1.00 -13.83
N ASP A 33 6.21 1.19 -13.35
CA ASP A 33 7.35 0.41 -13.82
C ASP A 33 7.19 -1.08 -13.52
N ILE A 34 6.53 -1.43 -12.44
CA ILE A 34 6.37 -2.84 -12.06
C ILE A 34 4.99 -3.39 -12.43
N GLY A 35 4.24 -2.66 -13.24
CA GLY A 35 3.01 -3.18 -13.83
C GLY A 35 1.75 -2.96 -13.04
N TYR A 36 1.77 -2.05 -12.07
CA TYR A 36 0.59 -1.72 -11.27
C TYR A 36 0.00 -0.40 -11.70
N THR A 37 -1.25 -0.19 -11.34
CA THR A 37 -1.98 1.05 -11.64
C THR A 37 -2.30 1.78 -10.35
N LEU A 38 -1.93 3.05 -10.28
CA LEU A 38 -2.31 3.88 -9.14
C LEU A 38 -3.79 4.24 -9.29
N ALA A 39 -4.62 3.66 -8.44
CA ALA A 39 -6.07 3.82 -8.55
C ALA A 39 -6.57 5.02 -7.76
N ALA A 40 -5.96 5.31 -6.62
CA ALA A 40 -6.37 6.45 -5.80
C ALA A 40 -5.25 6.82 -4.85
N GLU A 41 -5.27 8.06 -4.40
CA GLU A 41 -4.28 8.58 -3.45
C GLU A 41 -5.01 9.32 -2.34
N ALA A 42 -4.46 9.23 -1.14
CA ALA A 42 -4.95 10.00 0.00
C ALA A 42 -3.77 10.64 0.70
N GLY A 43 -3.91 11.90 1.06
CA GLY A 43 -2.90 12.62 1.80
C GLY A 43 -3.20 12.76 3.28
N GLY A 44 -4.31 12.22 3.74
CA GLY A 44 -4.71 12.29 5.14
C GLY A 44 -5.52 11.09 5.55
N VAL A 45 -5.69 10.91 6.87
CA VAL A 45 -6.38 9.74 7.40
C VAL A 45 -7.87 9.74 7.03
N ASP A 46 -8.53 10.88 7.12
CA ASP A 46 -9.97 10.93 6.82
C ASP A 46 -10.24 10.54 5.38
N GLU A 47 -9.46 11.09 4.46
CA GLU A 47 -9.59 10.75 3.05
C GLU A 47 -9.29 9.27 2.82
N ALA A 48 -8.26 8.77 3.49
CA ALA A 48 -7.87 7.37 3.37
C ALA A 48 -8.97 6.45 3.90
N LEU A 49 -9.62 6.83 5.00
CA LEU A 49 -10.72 6.03 5.55
C LEU A 49 -11.87 5.94 4.56
N ALA A 50 -12.24 7.05 3.94
CA ALA A 50 -13.32 7.05 2.96
C ALA A 50 -12.99 6.15 1.78
N LEU A 51 -11.77 6.26 1.25
CA LEU A 51 -11.34 5.44 0.14
C LEU A 51 -11.24 3.97 0.53
N ALA A 52 -10.75 3.67 1.72
CA ALA A 52 -10.63 2.29 2.16
C ALA A 52 -11.98 1.60 2.27
N ARG A 53 -13.01 2.36 2.66
CA ARG A 53 -14.36 1.81 2.80
C ARG A 53 -15.03 1.57 1.46
N GLN A 54 -14.80 2.44 0.49
CA GLN A 54 -15.59 2.46 -0.74
C GLN A 54 -14.81 2.05 -1.98
N GLY A 55 -13.49 2.20 -1.95
CA GLY A 55 -12.69 1.98 -3.14
C GLY A 55 -12.54 0.53 -3.51
N ASP A 56 -12.14 0.32 -4.74
CA ASP A 56 -11.93 -1.00 -5.30
C ASP A 56 -10.44 -1.15 -5.56
N PHE A 57 -9.72 -1.74 -4.62
CA PHE A 57 -8.28 -1.87 -4.69
C PHE A 57 -7.84 -3.29 -4.51
N ASP A 58 -6.73 -3.64 -5.14
CA ASP A 58 -6.10 -4.94 -4.98
C ASP A 58 -5.06 -4.92 -3.88
N VAL A 59 -4.47 -3.76 -3.61
CA VAL A 59 -3.45 -3.62 -2.57
C VAL A 59 -3.36 -2.15 -2.17
N ALA A 60 -2.87 -1.88 -0.96
CA ALA A 60 -2.66 -0.51 -0.49
C ALA A 60 -1.25 -0.34 0.06
N ILE A 61 -0.72 0.86 -0.08
CA ILE A 61 0.55 1.26 0.52
C ILE A 61 0.24 2.37 1.51
N LEU A 62 0.59 2.15 2.78
CA LEU A 62 0.17 3.01 3.88
C LEU A 62 1.38 3.61 4.59
N ASP A 63 1.51 4.92 4.57
CA ASP A 63 2.50 5.62 5.39
C ASP A 63 2.08 5.50 6.85
N VAL A 64 2.98 5.04 7.70
CA VAL A 64 2.66 4.84 9.12
C VAL A 64 2.55 6.16 9.88
N ASN A 65 3.15 7.23 9.37
CA ASN A 65 3.13 8.53 10.05
C ASN A 65 2.48 9.56 9.15
N LEU A 66 1.17 9.65 9.22
CA LEU A 66 0.39 10.51 8.35
C LEU A 66 -0.02 11.76 9.11
N ASN A 67 0.85 12.78 9.08
CA ASN A 67 0.63 14.04 9.79
C ASN A 67 0.40 13.82 11.29
N GLY A 68 1.11 12.85 11.86
CA GLY A 68 1.00 12.56 13.29
C GLY A 68 -0.21 11.76 13.68
N LYS A 69 -1.07 11.38 12.74
CA LYS A 69 -2.26 10.59 13.03
C LYS A 69 -1.99 9.10 12.80
N PRO A 70 -2.62 8.24 13.58
CA PRO A 70 -2.39 6.80 13.43
C PRO A 70 -3.02 6.26 12.15
N ILE A 71 -2.32 5.35 11.51
CA ILE A 71 -2.79 4.70 10.29
C ILE A 71 -3.62 3.45 10.60
N SER A 72 -3.61 2.98 11.84
CA SER A 72 -4.27 1.73 12.21
C SER A 72 -5.73 1.65 11.78
N PRO A 73 -6.55 2.71 11.92
CA PRO A 73 -7.94 2.60 11.50
C PRO A 73 -8.09 2.27 10.02
N VAL A 74 -7.21 2.78 9.18
CA VAL A 74 -7.23 2.48 7.75
C VAL A 74 -6.88 1.01 7.53
N ALA A 75 -5.82 0.54 8.19
CA ALA A 75 -5.41 -0.85 8.07
C ALA A 75 -6.53 -1.80 8.54
N ASP A 76 -7.22 -1.44 9.63
CA ASP A 76 -8.32 -2.24 10.15
C ASP A 76 -9.42 -2.43 9.09
N ILE A 77 -9.78 -1.37 8.39
CA ILE A 77 -10.80 -1.44 7.36
C ILE A 77 -10.33 -2.34 6.22
N LEU A 78 -9.09 -2.18 5.79
CA LEU A 78 -8.57 -2.99 4.70
C LEU A 78 -8.56 -4.47 5.06
N ILE A 79 -8.19 -4.80 6.29
CA ILE A 79 -8.23 -6.19 6.75
C ILE A 79 -9.66 -6.73 6.67
N SER A 80 -10.63 -5.95 7.14
CA SER A 80 -12.01 -6.40 7.13
C SER A 80 -12.54 -6.65 5.72
N ARG A 81 -11.93 -6.01 4.72
CA ARG A 81 -12.33 -6.16 3.33
C ARG A 81 -11.43 -7.15 2.56
N GLY A 82 -10.44 -7.73 3.23
CA GLY A 82 -9.54 -8.67 2.58
C GLY A 82 -8.55 -8.03 1.63
N VAL A 83 -8.28 -6.73 1.78
CA VAL A 83 -7.34 -6.02 0.91
C VAL A 83 -5.96 -6.04 1.57
N PRO A 84 -4.96 -6.64 0.90
CA PRO A 84 -3.60 -6.64 1.44
C PRO A 84 -2.99 -5.24 1.42
N PHE A 85 -2.05 -4.99 2.33
CA PHE A 85 -1.38 -3.70 2.37
C PHE A 85 0.07 -3.84 2.83
N VAL A 86 0.84 -2.79 2.53
CA VAL A 86 2.24 -2.66 2.90
C VAL A 86 2.38 -1.37 3.68
N PHE A 87 3.11 -1.40 4.79
CA PHE A 87 3.44 -0.16 5.50
C PHE A 87 4.71 0.44 4.93
N ALA A 88 4.73 1.77 4.78
CA ALA A 88 5.93 2.50 4.41
C ALA A 88 6.34 3.35 5.60
N THR A 89 7.60 3.24 6.01
CA THR A 89 8.06 3.91 7.21
C THR A 89 9.51 4.37 7.09
N GLY A 90 9.83 5.50 7.70
CA GLY A 90 11.21 5.95 7.83
C GLY A 90 11.92 5.40 9.03
N TYR A 91 11.22 4.65 9.89
CA TYR A 91 11.74 4.18 11.16
C TYR A 91 11.79 2.65 11.25
N GLY A 92 11.67 1.96 10.12
CA GLY A 92 11.67 0.50 10.11
C GLY A 92 10.50 -0.06 10.90
N GLN A 93 10.71 -1.20 11.52
CA GLN A 93 9.64 -1.87 12.26
C GLN A 93 9.11 -1.04 13.41
N ARG A 94 9.92 -0.13 13.95
CA ARG A 94 9.47 0.67 15.09
C ARG A 94 8.36 1.64 14.74
N GLY A 95 8.25 2.00 13.46
CA GLY A 95 7.17 2.90 13.03
C GLY A 95 5.84 2.19 12.87
N VAL A 96 5.83 0.87 12.84
CA VAL A 96 4.64 0.09 12.57
C VAL A 96 3.86 -0.13 13.88
N PRO A 97 2.52 0.02 13.85
CA PRO A 97 1.73 -0.28 15.04
C PRO A 97 1.98 -1.70 15.52
N GLU A 98 2.00 -1.87 16.83
CA GLU A 98 2.44 -3.13 17.43
C GLU A 98 1.66 -4.33 16.92
N ARG A 99 0.35 -4.21 16.78
CA ARG A 99 -0.47 -5.32 16.34
C ARG A 99 -0.25 -5.68 14.88
N TYR A 100 0.50 -4.85 14.15
CA TYR A 100 0.79 -5.09 12.73
C TYR A 100 2.27 -5.36 12.49
N ARG A 101 3.01 -5.72 13.52
CA ARG A 101 4.47 -5.90 13.41
C ARG A 101 4.88 -6.96 12.42
N ASN A 102 4.01 -7.92 12.15
CA ASN A 102 4.30 -9.00 11.21
C ASN A 102 3.86 -8.68 9.78
N SER A 103 3.29 -7.51 9.55
CA SER A 103 2.89 -7.11 8.21
C SER A 103 4.09 -6.69 7.39
N PRO A 104 4.04 -6.87 6.06
CA PRO A 104 5.11 -6.40 5.20
C PRO A 104 5.35 -4.91 5.36
N THR A 105 6.61 -4.53 5.42
CA THR A 105 7.02 -3.15 5.65
C THR A 105 8.06 -2.75 4.64
N LEU A 106 7.95 -1.53 4.13
CA LEU A 106 8.87 -0.95 3.17
C LEU A 106 9.54 0.24 3.82
N GLN A 107 10.86 0.21 3.93
CA GLN A 107 11.59 1.29 4.58
C GLN A 107 11.95 2.37 3.59
N LYS A 108 11.71 3.63 3.97
CA LYS A 108 12.06 4.79 3.17
C LYS A 108 13.54 5.11 3.36
N PRO A 109 14.24 5.54 2.33
CA PRO A 109 13.85 5.56 0.94
C PRO A 109 13.87 4.15 0.36
N PHE A 110 13.02 3.89 -0.63
CA PHE A 110 12.89 2.54 -1.16
C PHE A 110 13.06 2.54 -2.67
N GLN A 111 13.26 1.34 -3.23
CA GLN A 111 13.45 1.13 -4.65
C GLN A 111 12.32 0.26 -5.20
N ALA A 112 12.20 0.25 -6.53
CA ALA A 112 11.09 -0.43 -7.17
C ALA A 112 11.06 -1.93 -6.90
N ASP A 113 12.22 -2.58 -6.87
CA ASP A 113 12.25 -4.02 -6.60
C ASP A 113 11.83 -4.33 -5.16
N ALA A 114 12.22 -3.50 -4.21
CA ALA A 114 11.79 -3.67 -2.82
C ALA A 114 10.28 -3.47 -2.71
N LEU A 115 9.73 -2.51 -3.44
CA LEU A 115 8.30 -2.27 -3.47
C LEU A 115 7.57 -3.48 -4.03
N ALA A 116 8.05 -4.03 -5.14
CA ALA A 116 7.42 -5.20 -5.76
C ALA A 116 7.42 -6.38 -4.80
N GLN A 117 8.53 -6.62 -4.11
CA GLN A 117 8.63 -7.73 -3.18
C GLN A 117 7.68 -7.54 -1.99
N ALA A 118 7.57 -6.32 -1.48
CA ALA A 118 6.68 -6.04 -0.36
C ALA A 118 5.21 -6.27 -0.75
N ILE A 119 4.83 -5.83 -1.95
CA ILE A 119 3.47 -6.02 -2.42
C ILE A 119 3.16 -7.52 -2.58
N GLU A 120 4.09 -8.27 -3.14
CA GLU A 120 3.88 -9.72 -3.30
C GLU A 120 3.77 -10.41 -1.95
N ALA A 121 4.59 -10.01 -0.99
CA ALA A 121 4.51 -10.57 0.35
C ALA A 121 3.16 -10.26 1.00
N ALA A 122 2.66 -9.04 0.82
CA ALA A 122 1.37 -8.67 1.37
C ALA A 122 0.24 -9.49 0.75
N ALA A 123 0.28 -9.68 -0.56
CA ALA A 123 -0.74 -10.46 -1.26
C ALA A 123 -0.72 -11.91 -0.81
N HIS A 124 0.46 -12.47 -0.62
CA HIS A 124 0.59 -13.84 -0.14
C HIS A 124 0.04 -14.00 1.26
N THR A 125 0.38 -13.07 2.14
CA THR A 125 -0.10 -13.10 3.53
C THR A 125 -1.62 -13.00 3.59
N ALA A 126 -2.21 -12.14 2.77
CA ALA A 126 -3.65 -11.95 2.78
C ALA A 126 -4.40 -13.21 2.34
N ARG A 127 -3.80 -14.00 1.46
CA ARG A 127 -4.45 -15.23 0.98
C ARG A 127 -4.39 -16.36 2.01
N ASN A 128 -3.49 -16.24 2.95
CA ASN A 128 -3.33 -17.24 3.99
C ASN A 128 -4.13 -16.88 5.22
#